data_9470026f27427637d3dc32145fdbf2cc
#
_entry.id   9470026f27427637d3dc32145fdbf2cc
#
_cell.length_a   1.000
_cell.length_b   1.000
_cell.length_c   1.000
_cell.angle_alpha   90.00
_cell.angle_beta   90.00
_cell.angle_gamma   90.00
#
_symmetry.space_group_name_H-M   'P 1'
#
loop_
_entity.id
_entity.type
_entity.pdbx_description
1 polymer ?
#
loop_
_entity_poly.entity_id
_entity_poly.type
_entity_poly.pdbx_seq_one_letter_code
_entity_poly.pdbx_strand_id
1 'polypeptide(L)'
;MQRIFHLDFNFLMLTKEEIRRQLDAVAAMGYNAILWELEDKVRFETIAPCIHPEALSKEEFAEILAYSRSLGLEPIPLLQTLGHGEYVLGHEDFVPLRELPEWKDCYCVSKPAVRNLLSLLIEEYLDLFGDIKSFHLGGDEAYSFAQCPVCAAKAEKIVLQRKARGDQRQDHQVSCSGDRGRCQEGG
;
A
#
# COMPACT_ATOMS: atom_id res chain seq x y z
N MET A 1 2.45 -8.03 -24.07
CA MET A 1 1.88 -6.85 -23.39
C MET A 1 1.21 -7.32 -22.12
N GLN A 2 1.52 -6.72 -20.96
CA GLN A 2 0.90 -7.04 -19.67
C GLN A 2 -0.44 -6.29 -19.56
N ARG A 3 -1.49 -7.00 -19.18
CA ARG A 3 -2.83 -6.46 -18.88
C ARG A 3 -3.14 -6.85 -17.46
N ILE A 4 -3.11 -5.86 -16.57
CA ILE A 4 -3.21 -6.04 -15.12
C ILE A 4 -4.61 -5.65 -14.68
N PHE A 5 -5.27 -6.51 -13.90
CA PHE A 5 -6.47 -6.17 -13.16
C PHE A 5 -6.08 -5.90 -11.70
N HIS A 6 -6.51 -4.76 -11.15
CA HIS A 6 -6.28 -4.44 -9.75
C HIS A 6 -7.44 -4.98 -8.91
N LEU A 7 -7.13 -5.88 -8.00
CA LEU A 7 -8.08 -6.43 -7.03
C LEU A 7 -7.74 -5.84 -5.66
N ASP A 8 -8.54 -4.85 -5.29
CA ASP A 8 -8.37 -4.06 -4.08
C ASP A 8 -9.33 -4.55 -3.01
N PHE A 9 -8.78 -4.98 -1.85
CA PHE A 9 -9.54 -5.44 -0.70
C PHE A 9 -9.73 -4.39 0.39
N ASN A 10 -9.35 -3.15 0.16
CA ASN A 10 -9.35 -2.09 1.17
C ASN A 10 -10.64 -2.09 2.03
N PHE A 11 -11.80 -1.96 1.38
CA PHE A 11 -13.10 -1.92 2.08
C PHE A 11 -13.92 -3.22 1.97
N LEU A 12 -13.37 -4.26 1.34
CA LEU A 12 -14.09 -5.49 1.04
C LEU A 12 -13.40 -6.71 1.63
N MET A 13 -14.14 -7.48 2.42
CA MET A 13 -13.75 -8.85 2.75
C MET A 13 -14.50 -9.79 1.81
N LEU A 14 -13.80 -10.45 0.91
CA LEU A 14 -14.38 -11.38 -0.07
C LEU A 14 -14.18 -12.83 0.40
N THR A 15 -15.18 -13.68 0.13
CA THR A 15 -15.02 -15.12 0.31
C THR A 15 -14.10 -15.72 -0.75
N LYS A 16 -13.52 -16.89 -0.46
CA LYS A 16 -12.69 -17.62 -1.43
C LYS A 16 -13.42 -17.92 -2.74
N GLU A 17 -14.71 -18.24 -2.66
CA GLU A 17 -15.57 -18.51 -3.80
C GLU A 17 -15.76 -17.27 -4.66
N GLU A 18 -15.99 -16.13 -4.02
CA GLU A 18 -16.16 -14.86 -4.75
C GLU A 18 -14.86 -14.44 -5.42
N ILE A 19 -13.71 -14.56 -4.74
CA ILE A 19 -12.40 -14.28 -5.33
C ILE A 19 -12.16 -15.16 -6.57
N ARG A 20 -12.42 -16.47 -6.47
CA ARG A 20 -12.28 -17.40 -7.61
C ARG A 20 -13.18 -17.01 -8.78
N ARG A 21 -14.46 -16.67 -8.50
CA ARG A 21 -15.40 -16.21 -9.53
C ARG A 21 -14.89 -14.95 -10.25
N GLN A 22 -14.29 -14.01 -9.51
CA GLN A 22 -13.70 -12.80 -10.10
C GLN A 22 -12.47 -13.14 -10.94
N LEU A 23 -11.60 -14.04 -10.49
CA LEU A 23 -10.44 -14.49 -11.25
C LEU A 23 -10.84 -15.15 -12.58
N ASP A 24 -11.88 -16.00 -12.59
CA ASP A 24 -12.42 -16.61 -13.81
C ASP A 24 -12.89 -15.53 -14.80
N ALA A 25 -13.66 -14.55 -14.32
CA ALA A 25 -14.15 -13.46 -15.14
C ALA A 25 -13.01 -12.61 -15.72
N VAL A 26 -12.01 -12.27 -14.91
CA VAL A 26 -10.85 -11.47 -15.30
C VAL A 26 -10.01 -12.22 -16.34
N ALA A 27 -9.77 -13.52 -16.15
CA ALA A 27 -9.08 -14.35 -17.12
C ALA A 27 -9.83 -14.43 -18.45
N ALA A 28 -11.17 -14.61 -18.41
CA ALA A 28 -12.03 -14.64 -19.59
C ALA A 28 -12.02 -13.30 -20.36
N MET A 29 -11.86 -12.16 -19.67
CA MET A 29 -11.68 -10.85 -20.31
C MET A 29 -10.28 -10.65 -20.96
N GLY A 30 -9.38 -11.62 -20.80
CA GLY A 30 -8.05 -11.63 -21.38
C GLY A 30 -7.00 -10.85 -20.61
N TYR A 31 -7.21 -10.56 -19.32
CA TYR A 31 -6.14 -10.13 -18.43
C TYR A 31 -5.13 -11.24 -18.23
N ASN A 32 -3.89 -10.88 -17.88
CA ASN A 32 -2.80 -11.85 -17.67
C ASN A 32 -1.97 -11.56 -16.40
N ALA A 33 -2.45 -10.64 -15.57
CA ALA A 33 -1.89 -10.38 -14.25
C ALA A 33 -2.96 -9.80 -13.31
N ILE A 34 -2.79 -10.04 -12.01
CA ILE A 34 -3.56 -9.45 -10.93
C ILE A 34 -2.63 -8.67 -10.04
N LEU A 35 -2.96 -7.39 -9.80
CA LEU A 35 -2.37 -6.59 -8.73
C LEU A 35 -3.22 -6.80 -7.48
N TRP A 36 -2.61 -7.38 -6.45
CA TRP A 36 -3.28 -7.75 -5.20
C TRP A 36 -2.99 -6.72 -4.12
N GLU A 37 -3.96 -5.94 -3.74
CA GLU A 37 -3.93 -5.05 -2.58
C GLU A 37 -4.69 -5.70 -1.43
N LEU A 38 -3.97 -6.26 -0.45
CA LEU A 38 -4.53 -7.16 0.56
C LEU A 38 -4.83 -6.47 1.88
N GLU A 39 -4.06 -5.45 2.23
CA GLU A 39 -4.14 -4.72 3.50
C GLU A 39 -4.23 -5.67 4.71
N ASP A 40 -5.33 -5.61 5.47
CA ASP A 40 -5.59 -6.39 6.67
C ASP A 40 -6.41 -7.68 6.40
N LYS A 41 -6.61 -8.07 5.14
CA LYS A 41 -7.50 -9.18 4.77
C LYS A 41 -6.80 -10.54 4.64
N VAL A 42 -5.49 -10.59 4.90
CA VAL A 42 -4.72 -11.82 5.06
C VAL A 42 -3.97 -11.76 6.40
N ARG A 43 -3.86 -12.88 7.09
CA ARG A 43 -3.29 -12.97 8.44
C ARG A 43 -1.76 -12.86 8.43
N PHE A 44 -1.26 -11.63 8.26
CA PHE A 44 0.16 -11.30 8.42
C PHE A 44 0.50 -11.14 9.90
N GLU A 45 1.60 -11.78 10.34
CA GLU A 45 2.03 -11.78 11.75
C GLU A 45 2.58 -10.42 12.18
N THR A 46 3.31 -9.76 11.27
CA THR A 46 3.91 -8.44 11.52
C THR A 46 2.88 -7.37 11.89
N ILE A 47 1.65 -7.49 11.41
CA ILE A 47 0.54 -6.55 11.67
C ILE A 47 -0.64 -7.24 12.37
N ALA A 48 -0.39 -8.30 13.12
CA ALA A 48 -1.44 -9.11 13.77
C ALA A 48 -2.53 -8.30 14.50
N PRO A 49 -2.23 -7.18 15.21
CA PRO A 49 -3.27 -6.36 15.84
C PRO A 49 -4.24 -5.69 14.87
N CYS A 50 -3.85 -5.53 13.60
CA CYS A 50 -4.62 -4.83 12.57
C CYS A 50 -5.53 -5.75 11.76
N ILE A 51 -5.34 -7.06 11.86
CA ILE A 51 -5.94 -8.05 10.96
C ILE A 51 -7.48 -8.10 11.13
N HIS A 52 -8.17 -8.06 10.01
CA HIS A 52 -9.63 -8.19 9.97
C HIS A 52 -10.06 -9.54 10.60
N PRO A 53 -11.14 -9.58 11.42
CA PRO A 53 -11.57 -10.82 12.08
C PRO A 53 -11.82 -12.00 11.13
N GLU A 54 -12.33 -11.71 9.93
CA GLU A 54 -12.65 -12.71 8.90
C GLU A 54 -11.50 -12.88 7.86
N ALA A 55 -10.31 -12.31 8.12
CA ALA A 55 -9.18 -12.40 7.21
C ALA A 55 -8.79 -13.85 6.90
N LEU A 56 -8.43 -14.10 5.66
CA LEU A 56 -7.96 -15.39 5.19
C LEU A 56 -6.62 -15.75 5.86
N SER A 57 -6.40 -17.03 6.10
CA SER A 57 -5.06 -17.50 6.48
C SER A 57 -4.10 -17.39 5.29
N LYS A 58 -2.79 -17.42 5.57
CA LYS A 58 -1.78 -17.45 4.50
C LYS A 58 -1.93 -18.69 3.60
N GLU A 59 -2.29 -19.84 4.18
CA GLU A 59 -2.53 -21.10 3.46
C GLU A 59 -3.75 -20.98 2.52
N GLU A 60 -4.84 -20.40 3.03
CA GLU A 60 -6.04 -20.15 2.23
C GLU A 60 -5.77 -19.21 1.06
N PHE A 61 -4.98 -18.16 1.31
CA PHE A 61 -4.63 -17.22 0.25
C PHE A 61 -3.61 -17.82 -0.74
N ALA A 62 -2.68 -18.67 -0.28
CA ALA A 62 -1.77 -19.42 -1.16
C ALA A 62 -2.53 -20.34 -2.14
N GLU A 63 -3.64 -20.96 -1.71
CA GLU A 63 -4.53 -21.71 -2.61
C GLU A 63 -5.13 -20.82 -3.71
N ILE A 64 -5.51 -19.59 -3.36
CA ILE A 64 -6.04 -18.58 -4.31
C ILE A 64 -4.95 -18.17 -5.30
N LEU A 65 -3.73 -17.92 -4.83
CA LEU A 65 -2.59 -17.60 -5.69
C LEU A 65 -2.27 -18.74 -6.66
N ALA A 66 -2.30 -19.99 -6.18
CA ALA A 66 -2.11 -21.16 -7.04
C ALA A 66 -3.21 -21.25 -8.11
N TYR A 67 -4.46 -21.00 -7.73
CA TYR A 67 -5.59 -20.95 -8.66
C TYR A 67 -5.41 -19.82 -9.70
N SER A 68 -5.05 -18.61 -9.27
CA SER A 68 -4.76 -17.48 -10.15
C SER A 68 -3.71 -17.84 -11.21
N ARG A 69 -2.60 -18.47 -10.78
CA ARG A 69 -1.55 -18.93 -11.69
C ARG A 69 -2.04 -20.00 -12.68
N SER A 70 -2.92 -20.90 -12.25
CA SER A 70 -3.50 -21.93 -13.14
C SER A 70 -4.35 -21.35 -14.27
N LEU A 71 -4.89 -20.14 -14.07
CA LEU A 71 -5.61 -19.35 -15.09
C LEU A 71 -4.68 -18.49 -15.98
N GLY A 72 -3.36 -18.57 -15.77
CA GLY A 72 -2.39 -17.73 -16.49
C GLY A 72 -2.33 -16.29 -16.01
N LEU A 73 -2.85 -15.99 -14.82
CA LEU A 73 -2.82 -14.69 -14.19
C LEU A 73 -1.58 -14.57 -13.29
N GLU A 74 -0.61 -13.77 -13.69
CA GLU A 74 0.60 -13.47 -12.90
C GLU A 74 0.21 -12.67 -11.65
N PRO A 75 0.54 -13.15 -10.43
CA PRO A 75 0.26 -12.41 -9.22
C PRO A 75 1.32 -11.33 -8.98
N ILE A 76 0.88 -10.11 -8.71
CA ILE A 76 1.70 -8.97 -8.36
C ILE A 76 1.23 -8.48 -7.00
N PRO A 77 2.00 -8.66 -5.91
CA PRO A 77 1.63 -8.08 -4.62
C PRO A 77 1.72 -6.56 -4.65
N LEU A 78 0.78 -5.89 -3.99
CA LEU A 78 0.84 -4.48 -3.67
C LEU A 78 0.85 -4.32 -2.14
N LEU A 79 1.87 -3.65 -1.64
CA LEU A 79 1.97 -3.21 -0.25
C LEU A 79 2.07 -1.69 -0.21
N GLN A 80 1.18 -1.05 0.50
CA GLN A 80 1.23 0.38 0.76
C GLN A 80 2.36 0.69 1.75
N THR A 81 3.43 1.34 1.25
CA THR A 81 4.66 1.59 2.04
C THR A 81 4.83 3.05 2.46
N LEU A 82 3.98 3.95 2.00
CA LEU A 82 4.06 5.38 2.29
C LEU A 82 2.69 5.97 2.63
N GLY A 83 1.82 6.23 1.63
CA GLY A 83 0.41 6.58 1.82
C GLY A 83 -0.47 5.36 2.07
N HIS A 84 -1.76 5.57 2.22
CA HIS A 84 -2.76 4.51 2.48
C HIS A 84 -2.40 3.58 3.66
N GLY A 85 -1.77 4.16 4.71
CA GLY A 85 -1.35 3.40 5.89
C GLY A 85 -2.44 3.16 6.91
N GLU A 86 -3.68 3.58 6.66
CA GLU A 86 -4.76 3.66 7.64
C GLU A 86 -5.09 2.31 8.28
N TYR A 87 -5.00 1.22 7.54
CA TYR A 87 -5.27 -0.13 8.05
C TYR A 87 -4.28 -0.58 9.13
N VAL A 88 -3.05 -0.04 9.13
CA VAL A 88 -2.04 -0.24 10.19
C VAL A 88 -2.02 0.95 11.13
N LEU A 89 -1.81 2.15 10.59
CA LEU A 89 -1.61 3.36 11.38
C LEU A 89 -2.87 3.80 12.14
N GLY A 90 -4.03 3.25 11.80
CA GLY A 90 -5.28 3.45 12.54
C GLY A 90 -5.27 2.85 13.94
N HIS A 91 -4.43 1.84 14.20
CA HIS A 91 -4.34 1.14 15.48
C HIS A 91 -3.40 1.85 16.45
N GLU A 92 -3.71 1.77 17.76
CA GLU A 92 -2.97 2.49 18.81
C GLU A 92 -1.50 2.08 18.88
N ASP A 93 -1.20 0.81 18.70
CA ASP A 93 0.16 0.27 18.74
C ASP A 93 1.09 0.90 17.67
N PHE A 94 0.52 1.39 16.58
CA PHE A 94 1.26 1.92 15.44
C PHE A 94 1.22 3.46 15.33
N VAL A 95 0.56 4.17 16.24
CA VAL A 95 0.59 5.65 16.32
C VAL A 95 2.01 6.22 16.28
N PRO A 96 3.01 5.63 16.99
CA PRO A 96 4.38 6.10 16.93
C PRO A 96 5.02 6.06 15.52
N LEU A 97 4.43 5.34 14.57
CA LEU A 97 4.95 5.20 13.20
C LEU A 97 4.42 6.25 12.24
N ARG A 98 3.36 6.98 12.61
CA ARG A 98 2.76 8.02 11.77
C ARG A 98 3.73 9.15 11.48
N GLU A 99 3.59 9.77 10.32
CA GLU A 99 4.32 11.01 9.99
C GLU A 99 3.92 12.14 10.95
N LEU A 100 2.61 12.39 11.10
CA LEU A 100 2.03 13.27 12.11
C LEU A 100 1.14 12.45 13.05
N PRO A 101 1.22 12.66 14.37
CA PRO A 101 0.47 11.84 15.34
C PRO A 101 -1.04 11.81 15.11
N GLU A 102 -1.62 12.92 14.67
CA GLU A 102 -3.05 13.11 14.41
C GLU A 102 -3.53 12.54 13.08
N TRP A 103 -2.62 12.23 12.15
CA TRP A 103 -2.94 11.71 10.83
C TRP A 103 -2.47 10.27 10.65
N LYS A 104 -3.34 9.42 10.16
CA LYS A 104 -3.09 7.99 10.00
C LYS A 104 -2.82 7.54 8.55
N ASP A 105 -2.73 8.50 7.63
CA ASP A 105 -2.57 8.25 6.19
C ASP A 105 -1.16 7.82 5.79
N CYS A 106 -0.12 8.30 6.52
CA CYS A 106 1.24 8.21 6.04
C CYS A 106 2.24 7.73 7.09
N TYR A 107 3.12 6.81 6.68
CA TYR A 107 4.27 6.37 7.48
C TYR A 107 5.38 7.43 7.51
N CYS A 108 6.03 7.60 8.66
CA CYS A 108 7.18 8.49 8.78
C CYS A 108 8.47 7.79 8.32
N VAL A 109 8.93 8.10 7.14
CA VAL A 109 10.16 7.50 6.53
C VAL A 109 11.45 7.79 7.32
N SER A 110 11.44 8.78 8.23
CA SER A 110 12.59 9.10 9.08
C SER A 110 12.69 8.22 10.32
N LYS A 111 11.64 7.46 10.64
CA LYS A 111 11.62 6.58 11.82
C LYS A 111 12.19 5.20 11.47
N PRO A 112 13.25 4.73 12.17
CA PRO A 112 13.80 3.39 11.92
C PRO A 112 12.77 2.27 12.12
N ALA A 113 11.84 2.43 13.06
CA ALA A 113 10.79 1.45 13.35
C ALA A 113 9.85 1.23 12.15
N VAL A 114 9.57 2.27 11.33
CA VAL A 114 8.80 2.14 10.09
C VAL A 114 9.52 1.24 9.10
N ARG A 115 10.82 1.48 8.87
CA ARG A 115 11.60 0.65 7.95
C ARG A 115 11.65 -0.81 8.41
N ASN A 116 11.78 -1.02 9.71
CA ASN A 116 11.79 -2.36 10.29
C ASN A 116 10.46 -3.09 10.07
N LEU A 117 9.33 -2.43 10.39
CA LEU A 117 7.98 -2.96 10.15
C LEU A 117 7.79 -3.33 8.67
N LEU A 118 8.08 -2.39 7.76
CA LEU A 118 7.86 -2.59 6.33
C LEU A 118 8.78 -3.68 5.77
N SER A 119 10.03 -3.80 6.25
CA SER A 119 10.93 -4.88 5.84
C SER A 119 10.38 -6.24 6.22
N LEU A 120 9.92 -6.42 7.46
CA LEU A 120 9.32 -7.68 7.93
C LEU A 120 8.04 -8.01 7.15
N LEU A 121 7.20 -7.00 6.89
CA LEU A 121 5.97 -7.22 6.14
C LEU A 121 6.25 -7.57 4.67
N ILE A 122 7.25 -6.95 4.03
CA ILE A 122 7.70 -7.31 2.68
C ILE A 122 8.19 -8.76 2.66
N GLU A 123 8.95 -9.21 3.66
CA GLU A 123 9.39 -10.60 3.78
C GLU A 123 8.20 -11.56 3.84
N GLU A 124 7.19 -11.27 4.66
CA GLU A 124 5.96 -12.09 4.73
C GLU A 124 5.21 -12.13 3.40
N TYR A 125 5.15 -11.02 2.66
CA TYR A 125 4.56 -10.98 1.32
C TYR A 125 5.36 -11.83 0.33
N LEU A 126 6.69 -11.73 0.35
CA LEU A 126 7.55 -12.53 -0.52
C LEU A 126 7.42 -14.04 -0.24
N ASP A 127 7.35 -14.41 1.04
CA ASP A 127 7.13 -15.81 1.44
C ASP A 127 5.77 -16.32 0.96
N LEU A 128 4.71 -15.53 1.12
CA LEU A 128 3.35 -15.89 0.70
C LEU A 128 3.21 -15.99 -0.82
N PHE A 129 3.73 -14.99 -1.54
CA PHE A 129 3.59 -14.94 -3.01
C PHE A 129 4.58 -15.84 -3.74
N GLY A 130 5.71 -16.19 -3.12
CA GLY A 130 6.73 -17.05 -3.71
C GLY A 130 7.41 -16.42 -4.93
N ASP A 131 7.55 -17.20 -6.02
CA ASP A 131 8.18 -16.68 -7.24
C ASP A 131 7.30 -15.69 -7.95
N ILE A 132 7.72 -14.41 -7.95
CA ILE A 132 7.04 -13.25 -8.56
C ILE A 132 8.03 -12.44 -9.40
N LYS A 133 7.53 -11.80 -10.45
CA LYS A 133 8.35 -10.96 -11.36
C LYS A 133 8.32 -9.47 -10.96
N SER A 134 7.32 -9.06 -10.22
CA SER A 134 7.10 -7.66 -9.86
C SER A 134 6.47 -7.55 -8.49
N PHE A 135 6.82 -6.49 -7.77
CA PHE A 135 6.24 -6.11 -6.50
C PHE A 135 5.90 -4.61 -6.56
N HIS A 136 4.67 -4.24 -6.23
CA HIS A 136 4.24 -2.85 -6.18
C HIS A 136 4.34 -2.33 -4.74
N LEU A 137 5.07 -1.23 -4.56
CA LEU A 137 5.33 -0.66 -3.22
C LEU A 137 4.35 0.45 -2.81
N GLY A 138 3.29 0.67 -3.58
CA GLY A 138 2.35 1.76 -3.32
C GLY A 138 3.00 3.13 -3.41
N GLY A 139 2.64 4.03 -2.50
CA GLY A 139 3.29 5.33 -2.35
C GLY A 139 2.49 6.51 -2.87
N ASP A 140 1.28 6.27 -3.31
CA ASP A 140 0.29 7.27 -3.70
C ASP A 140 -0.40 7.89 -2.48
N GLU A 141 -1.01 9.03 -2.68
CA GLU A 141 -1.86 9.78 -1.71
C GLU A 141 -1.26 9.96 -0.30
N ALA A 142 0.05 10.10 -0.21
CA ALA A 142 0.75 10.35 1.06
C ALA A 142 0.64 11.83 1.46
N TYR A 143 -0.56 12.26 1.85
CA TYR A 143 -0.89 13.68 2.06
C TYR A 143 -0.11 14.34 3.18
N SER A 144 0.24 13.62 4.24
CA SER A 144 1.05 14.12 5.36
C SER A 144 2.55 13.90 5.19
N PHE A 145 3.01 13.41 4.03
CA PHE A 145 4.42 13.11 3.78
C PHE A 145 5.33 14.33 3.97
N ALA A 146 6.47 14.12 4.62
CA ALA A 146 7.51 15.10 4.87
C ALA A 146 7.08 16.32 5.73
N GLN A 147 6.00 16.21 6.49
CA GLN A 147 5.49 17.31 7.32
C GLN A 147 6.04 17.31 8.76
N CYS A 148 6.53 16.18 9.28
CA CYS A 148 7.16 16.19 10.59
C CYS A 148 8.49 16.98 10.56
N PRO A 149 8.94 17.56 11.69
CA PRO A 149 10.12 18.43 11.70
C PRO A 149 11.38 17.74 11.14
N VAL A 150 11.53 16.42 11.36
CA VAL A 150 12.71 15.66 10.89
C VAL A 150 12.65 15.45 9.37
N CYS A 151 11.49 15.09 8.84
CA CYS A 151 11.31 14.87 7.40
C CYS A 151 11.36 16.19 6.62
N ALA A 152 10.72 17.25 7.13
CA ALA A 152 10.75 18.59 6.55
C ALA A 152 12.19 19.12 6.40
N ALA A 153 12.99 19.04 7.47
CA ALA A 153 14.40 19.46 7.43
C ALA A 153 15.24 18.67 6.41
N LYS A 154 14.95 17.36 6.23
CA LYS A 154 15.63 16.56 5.20
C LYS A 154 15.21 16.96 3.79
N ALA A 155 13.92 17.21 3.57
CA ALA A 155 13.39 17.66 2.28
C ALA A 155 14.01 19.00 1.86
N GLU A 156 14.06 19.99 2.76
CA GLU A 156 14.74 21.28 2.51
C GLU A 156 16.21 21.11 2.12
N LYS A 157 16.94 20.26 2.84
CA LYS A 157 18.35 19.98 2.55
C LYS A 157 18.51 19.38 1.15
N ILE A 158 17.64 18.47 0.73
CA ILE A 158 17.69 17.87 -0.60
C ILE A 158 17.42 18.94 -1.68
N VAL A 159 16.42 19.79 -1.51
CA VAL A 159 16.10 20.88 -2.43
C VAL A 159 17.28 21.84 -2.58
N LEU A 160 17.90 22.25 -1.47
CA LEU A 160 19.07 23.13 -1.47
C LEU A 160 20.27 22.48 -2.21
N GLN A 161 20.53 21.17 -1.98
CA GLN A 161 21.59 20.45 -2.67
C GLN A 161 21.35 20.33 -4.18
N ARG A 162 20.11 20.12 -4.61
CA ARG A 162 19.74 20.08 -6.03
C ARG A 162 19.97 21.43 -6.70
N LYS A 163 19.51 22.52 -6.08
CA LYS A 163 19.75 23.89 -6.56
C LYS A 163 21.25 24.19 -6.69
N ALA A 164 22.04 23.79 -5.72
CA ALA A 164 23.50 23.97 -5.75
C ALA A 164 24.20 23.18 -6.88
N ARG A 165 23.62 22.08 -7.35
CA ARG A 165 24.12 21.27 -8.47
C ARG A 165 23.60 21.72 -9.83
N GLY A 166 22.77 22.78 -9.90
CA GLY A 166 22.18 23.28 -11.15
C GLY A 166 21.12 22.35 -11.76
N ASP A 167 20.56 21.43 -10.98
CA ASP A 167 19.46 20.55 -11.45
C ASP A 167 18.17 21.36 -11.54
N GLN A 168 17.90 21.89 -12.75
CA GLN A 168 16.72 22.70 -13.06
C GLN A 168 15.51 21.86 -13.45
N ARG A 169 15.41 20.58 -13.07
CA ARG A 169 14.13 19.88 -13.21
C ARG A 169 13.08 20.65 -12.42
N GLN A 170 12.04 21.08 -13.14
CA GLN A 170 10.92 21.88 -12.58
C GLN A 170 10.45 21.22 -11.28
N ASP A 171 10.60 21.94 -10.18
CA ASP A 171 9.91 21.63 -8.94
C ASP A 171 8.41 21.69 -9.26
N HIS A 172 7.81 20.57 -9.62
CA HIS A 172 6.37 20.45 -9.47
C HIS A 172 6.16 20.58 -7.96
N GLN A 173 5.85 21.80 -7.55
CA GLN A 173 5.35 22.06 -6.22
C GLN A 173 4.11 21.18 -6.04
N VAL A 174 4.28 20.09 -5.32
CA VAL A 174 3.19 19.46 -4.62
C VAL A 174 2.84 20.44 -3.49
N SER A 175 2.16 21.53 -3.86
CA SER A 175 1.52 22.37 -2.89
C SER A 175 0.27 21.61 -2.43
N CYS A 176 0.41 20.84 -1.37
CA CYS A 176 -0.73 20.45 -0.56
C CYS A 176 -1.25 21.75 0.09
N SER A 177 -1.93 22.59 -0.68
CA SER A 177 -2.74 23.67 -0.14
C SER A 177 -3.91 23.00 0.56
N GLY A 178 -3.80 22.88 1.87
CA GLY A 178 -4.89 22.49 2.74
C GLY A 178 -6.00 23.53 2.72
N ASP A 179 -6.77 23.56 1.67
CA ASP A 179 -8.04 24.27 1.63
C ASP A 179 -9.16 23.21 1.73
N ARG A 180 -9.63 23.04 2.96
CA ARG A 180 -10.82 22.22 3.28
C ARG A 180 -12.06 23.00 2.81
N GLY A 181 -12.29 22.97 1.50
CA GLY A 181 -13.52 23.41 0.88
C GLY A 181 -14.68 22.52 1.30
N ARG A 182 -15.49 23.04 2.19
CA ARG A 182 -16.81 22.56 2.60
C ARG A 182 -17.61 22.19 1.34
N CYS A 183 -17.94 20.90 1.17
CA CYS A 183 -19.02 20.51 0.26
C CYS A 183 -20.33 21.12 0.79
N GLN A 184 -20.81 22.17 0.15
CA GLN A 184 -22.18 22.64 0.32
C GLN A 184 -23.05 21.73 -0.54
N GLU A 185 -23.89 20.95 0.11
CA GLU A 185 -25.08 20.38 -0.49
C GLU A 185 -25.96 21.55 -0.96
N GLY A 186 -26.11 21.65 -2.27
CA GLY A 186 -27.03 22.58 -2.94
C GLY A 186 -28.25 21.79 -3.41
N GLY A 187 -29.43 22.23 -2.97
CA GLY A 187 -30.76 21.66 -3.15
C GLY A 187 -31.25 21.41 -4.59
#